data_8343c16754b1cd26da8b6c97b21a1484
#
_entry.id   8343c16754b1cd26da8b6c97b21a1484
#
_cell.length_a   1.000
_cell.length_b   1.000
_cell.length_c   1.000
_cell.angle_alpha   90.00
_cell.angle_beta   90.00
_cell.angle_gamma   90.00
#
_symmetry.space_group_name_H-M   'P 1'
#
loop_
_entity.id
_entity.type
_entity.pdbx_description
1 polymer ?
#
loop_
_entity_poly.entity_id
_entity_poly.type
_entity_poly.pdbx_seq_one_letter_code
_entity_poly.pdbx_strand_id
1 'polypeptide(L)'
;IYTSMCKSQRILMRSYAPVCSISGGSDSDIVLDLIHKVDEDGKVKYFWIDTGLEYSATKEHLDYLEQKYGITIERVKPDKPIPNCVKQYGIPFLSKYVSEQMMRLQAHGFQWEDEPLEVLLQRYPRCKTALQWWCGERYSDEDGVQKISRFSIYRNRFLKEFIMQNPPDFPISNKCCEYAKKKPAKR
;
A
#
# COMPACT_ATOMS: atom_id res chain seq x y z
N ILE A 1 18.36 -19.71 1.05
CA ILE A 1 18.12 -19.82 2.51
C ILE A 1 19.34 -19.29 3.26
N TYR A 2 20.54 -19.88 3.11
CA TYR A 2 21.75 -19.47 3.85
C TYR A 2 22.08 -17.97 3.70
N THR A 3 22.05 -17.44 2.48
CA THR A 3 22.27 -16.01 2.21
C THR A 3 21.25 -15.11 2.92
N SER A 4 19.99 -15.54 2.97
CA SER A 4 18.91 -14.83 3.66
C SER A 4 19.12 -14.84 5.17
N MET A 5 19.53 -15.98 5.75
CA MET A 5 19.87 -16.09 7.18
C MET A 5 21.02 -15.17 7.56
N CYS A 6 22.13 -15.20 6.80
CA CYS A 6 23.28 -14.29 7.05
C CYS A 6 22.88 -12.81 6.95
N LYS A 7 21.98 -12.47 6.01
CA LYS A 7 21.45 -11.10 5.88
C LYS A 7 20.59 -10.72 7.08
N SER A 8 19.70 -11.59 7.53
CA SER A 8 18.85 -11.38 8.71
C SER A 8 19.70 -11.21 9.97
N GLN A 9 20.66 -12.10 10.20
CA GLN A 9 21.60 -12.00 11.33
C GLN A 9 22.37 -10.67 11.34
N ARG A 10 22.89 -10.23 10.18
CA ARG A 10 23.58 -8.94 10.05
C ARG A 10 22.69 -7.74 10.38
N ILE A 11 21.40 -7.81 10.00
CA ILE A 11 20.43 -6.77 10.33
C ILE A 11 20.17 -6.74 11.83
N LEU A 12 19.95 -7.89 12.47
CA LEU A 12 19.72 -8.01 13.90
C LEU A 12 20.90 -7.47 14.72
N MET A 13 22.14 -7.83 14.35
CA MET A 13 23.34 -7.35 15.02
C MET A 13 23.49 -5.81 15.00
N ARG A 14 22.93 -5.16 13.97
CA ARG A 14 23.01 -3.68 13.81
C ARG A 14 21.81 -2.94 14.38
N SER A 15 20.76 -3.67 14.77
CA SER A 15 19.51 -3.09 15.24
C SER A 15 19.46 -3.07 16.75
N TYR A 16 19.16 -1.89 17.32
CA TYR A 16 18.99 -1.73 18.77
C TYR A 16 17.67 -2.33 19.26
N ALA A 17 16.59 -2.10 18.51
CA ALA A 17 15.26 -2.60 18.81
C ALA A 17 14.63 -3.18 17.51
N PRO A 18 14.99 -4.40 17.12
CA PRO A 18 14.47 -4.99 15.90
C PRO A 18 12.99 -5.32 16.05
N VAL A 19 12.22 -4.98 15.02
CA VAL A 19 10.80 -5.32 14.93
C VAL A 19 10.51 -6.07 13.63
N CYS A 20 9.60 -7.04 13.68
CA CYS A 20 9.17 -7.82 12.54
C CYS A 20 7.65 -7.71 12.39
N SER A 21 7.18 -7.21 11.24
CA SER A 21 5.76 -7.16 10.92
C SER A 21 5.33 -8.47 10.27
N ILE A 22 4.31 -9.10 10.85
CA ILE A 22 3.70 -10.33 10.35
C ILE A 22 2.39 -9.98 9.67
N SER A 23 2.15 -10.51 8.48
CA SER A 23 0.88 -10.30 7.75
C SER A 23 -0.08 -11.48 7.86
N GLY A 24 0.40 -12.64 8.33
CA GLY A 24 -0.34 -13.90 8.33
C GLY A 24 -0.40 -14.59 6.96
N GLY A 25 0.42 -14.16 5.99
CA GLY A 25 0.58 -14.83 4.70
C GLY A 25 1.91 -15.57 4.62
N SER A 26 2.03 -16.51 3.67
CA SER A 26 3.19 -17.42 3.51
C SER A 26 4.54 -16.71 3.46
N ASP A 27 4.63 -15.56 2.81
CA ASP A 27 5.89 -14.82 2.72
C ASP A 27 6.32 -14.28 4.09
N SER A 28 5.38 -13.79 4.91
CA SER A 28 5.68 -13.33 6.26
C SER A 28 6.06 -14.48 7.20
N ASP A 29 5.50 -15.66 7.00
CA ASP A 29 5.83 -16.87 7.76
C ASP A 29 7.27 -17.32 7.49
N ILE A 30 7.70 -17.28 6.22
CA ILE A 30 9.09 -17.55 5.85
C ILE A 30 10.03 -16.54 6.50
N VAL A 31 9.67 -15.26 6.50
CA VAL A 31 10.49 -14.22 7.14
C VAL A 31 10.56 -14.44 8.65
N LEU A 32 9.44 -14.77 9.30
CA LEU A 32 9.38 -15.11 10.72
C LEU A 32 10.29 -16.30 11.05
N ASP A 33 10.19 -17.40 10.29
CA ASP A 33 11.00 -18.62 10.47
C ASP A 33 12.50 -18.30 10.36
N LEU A 34 12.89 -17.50 9.35
CA LEU A 34 14.28 -17.09 9.15
C LEU A 34 14.80 -16.22 10.29
N ILE A 35 13.99 -15.26 10.75
CA ILE A 35 14.36 -14.37 11.84
C ILE A 35 14.45 -15.14 13.15
N HIS A 36 13.46 -15.99 13.45
CA HIS A 36 13.44 -16.78 14.67
C HIS A 36 14.68 -17.70 14.79
N LYS A 37 15.15 -18.27 13.68
CA LYS A 37 16.36 -19.12 13.64
C LYS A 37 17.66 -18.37 13.93
N VAL A 38 17.71 -17.07 13.73
CA VAL A 38 18.91 -16.24 13.92
C VAL A 38 18.82 -15.27 15.11
N ASP A 39 17.66 -15.17 15.74
CA ASP A 39 17.41 -14.35 16.92
C ASP A 39 17.62 -15.16 18.21
N GLU A 40 18.89 -15.54 18.48
CA GLU A 40 19.25 -16.35 19.63
C GLU A 40 18.91 -15.70 20.98
N ASP A 41 18.94 -14.36 21.03
CA ASP A 41 18.68 -13.59 22.25
C ASP A 41 17.19 -13.23 22.44
N GLY A 42 16.31 -13.55 21.51
CA GLY A 42 14.88 -13.22 21.56
C GLY A 42 14.61 -11.71 21.57
N LYS A 43 15.42 -10.93 20.86
CA LYS A 43 15.33 -9.46 20.85
C LYS A 43 14.25 -8.93 19.92
N VAL A 44 13.81 -9.72 18.92
CA VAL A 44 12.85 -9.28 17.92
C VAL A 44 11.46 -9.23 18.51
N LYS A 45 10.82 -8.06 18.37
CA LYS A 45 9.40 -7.91 18.67
C LYS A 45 8.58 -8.14 17.41
N TYR A 46 7.60 -9.01 17.51
CA TYR A 46 6.69 -9.32 16.41
C TYR A 46 5.40 -8.55 16.58
N PHE A 47 4.85 -8.01 15.49
CA PHE A 47 3.57 -7.33 15.53
C PHE A 47 2.75 -7.57 14.26
N TRP A 48 1.46 -7.52 14.42
CA TRP A 48 0.46 -7.61 13.36
C TRP A 48 -0.53 -6.46 13.49
N ILE A 49 -0.94 -5.89 12.36
CA ILE A 49 -1.87 -4.76 12.33
C ILE A 49 -3.26 -5.26 11.94
N ASP A 50 -4.22 -5.20 12.88
CA ASP A 50 -5.63 -5.48 12.62
C ASP A 50 -6.27 -4.31 11.87
N THR A 51 -6.30 -4.38 10.55
CA THR A 51 -6.84 -3.31 9.71
C THR A 51 -8.37 -3.19 9.78
N GLY A 52 -9.05 -4.14 10.44
CA GLY A 52 -10.50 -4.21 10.59
C GLY A 52 -11.22 -4.95 9.46
N LEU A 53 -10.47 -5.59 8.54
CA LEU A 53 -10.99 -6.42 7.45
C LEU A 53 -10.31 -7.80 7.38
N GLU A 54 -9.67 -8.21 8.46
CA GLU A 54 -8.92 -9.45 8.49
C GLU A 54 -9.84 -10.67 8.66
N TYR A 55 -9.53 -11.76 7.96
CA TYR A 55 -10.23 -13.03 8.11
C TYR A 55 -9.99 -13.64 9.49
N SER A 56 -10.97 -14.39 10.03
CA SER A 56 -10.80 -15.16 11.26
C SER A 56 -9.65 -16.16 11.14
N ALA A 57 -9.54 -16.84 10.00
CA ALA A 57 -8.44 -17.75 9.69
C ALA A 57 -7.05 -17.11 9.82
N THR A 58 -6.90 -15.82 9.49
CA THR A 58 -5.65 -15.10 9.72
C THR A 58 -5.32 -15.00 11.21
N LYS A 59 -6.32 -14.70 12.05
CA LYS A 59 -6.14 -14.58 13.51
C LYS A 59 -5.78 -15.94 14.12
N GLU A 60 -6.47 -16.99 13.74
CA GLU A 60 -6.18 -18.37 14.15
C GLU A 60 -4.76 -18.80 13.73
N HIS A 61 -4.34 -18.40 12.53
CA HIS A 61 -2.99 -18.67 12.05
C HIS A 61 -1.92 -17.93 12.87
N LEU A 62 -2.18 -16.70 13.29
CA LEU A 62 -1.27 -15.99 14.20
C LEU A 62 -1.14 -16.69 15.56
N ASP A 63 -2.26 -17.18 16.12
CA ASP A 63 -2.24 -17.95 17.38
C ASP A 63 -1.45 -19.25 17.22
N TYR A 64 -1.56 -19.92 16.07
CA TYR A 64 -0.74 -21.08 15.72
C TYR A 64 0.75 -20.73 15.66
N LEU A 65 1.12 -19.60 15.03
CA LEU A 65 2.52 -19.17 14.94
C LEU A 65 3.10 -18.86 16.31
N GLU A 66 2.33 -18.21 17.20
CA GLU A 66 2.76 -17.95 18.58
C GLU A 66 3.06 -19.25 19.34
N GLN A 67 2.19 -20.24 19.22
CA GLN A 67 2.40 -21.56 19.85
C GLN A 67 3.60 -22.31 19.25
N LYS A 68 3.72 -22.28 17.92
CA LYS A 68 4.77 -23.00 17.20
C LYS A 68 6.17 -22.48 17.51
N TYR A 69 6.32 -21.17 17.63
CA TYR A 69 7.62 -20.53 17.80
C TYR A 69 7.88 -20.05 19.26
N GLY A 70 6.91 -20.18 20.15
CA GLY A 70 7.03 -19.70 21.54
C GLY A 70 7.22 -18.17 21.62
N ILE A 71 6.62 -17.42 20.70
CA ILE A 71 6.72 -15.97 20.61
C ILE A 71 5.38 -15.30 20.92
N THR A 72 5.42 -13.98 21.14
CA THR A 72 4.21 -13.15 21.22
C THR A 72 4.14 -12.23 20.03
N ILE A 73 3.00 -12.19 19.35
CA ILE A 73 2.72 -11.27 18.24
C ILE A 73 1.77 -10.18 18.74
N GLU A 74 2.28 -8.96 18.91
CA GLU A 74 1.47 -7.83 19.34
C GLU A 74 0.40 -7.49 18.30
N ARG A 75 -0.87 -7.44 18.72
CA ARG A 75 -2.01 -7.11 17.84
C ARG A 75 -2.31 -5.63 17.91
N VAL A 76 -1.74 -4.88 16.97
CA VAL A 76 -1.85 -3.43 16.88
C VAL A 76 -3.14 -3.02 16.18
N LYS A 77 -3.99 -2.27 16.86
CA LYS A 77 -5.20 -1.68 16.25
C LYS A 77 -4.89 -0.26 15.78
N PRO A 78 -5.16 0.08 14.50
CA PRO A 78 -5.01 1.44 14.04
C PRO A 78 -6.12 2.35 14.60
N ASP A 79 -5.84 3.63 14.80
CA ASP A 79 -6.86 4.61 15.21
C ASP A 79 -8.01 4.70 14.21
N LYS A 80 -7.70 4.47 12.94
CA LYS A 80 -8.68 4.44 11.85
C LYS A 80 -8.56 3.15 11.05
N PRO A 81 -9.31 2.10 11.41
CA PRO A 81 -9.45 0.90 10.60
C PRO A 81 -9.95 1.18 9.18
N ILE A 82 -9.71 0.26 8.25
CA ILE A 82 -10.09 0.45 6.83
C ILE A 82 -11.56 0.83 6.65
N PRO A 83 -12.55 0.19 7.31
CA PRO A 83 -13.96 0.59 7.15
C PRO A 83 -14.22 2.06 7.50
N ASN A 84 -13.57 2.56 8.56
CA ASN A 84 -13.70 3.98 8.95
C ASN A 84 -13.00 4.91 7.97
N CYS A 85 -11.84 4.49 7.42
CA CYS A 85 -11.14 5.25 6.38
C CYS A 85 -11.99 5.36 5.11
N VAL A 86 -12.62 4.28 4.69
CA VAL A 86 -13.48 4.26 3.49
C VAL A 86 -14.67 5.20 3.67
N LYS A 87 -15.35 5.15 4.82
CA LYS A 87 -16.46 6.06 5.13
C LYS A 87 -16.05 7.53 5.13
N GLN A 88 -14.86 7.83 5.63
CA GLN A 88 -14.41 9.22 5.81
C GLN A 88 -13.74 9.80 4.57
N TYR A 89 -12.98 9.02 3.82
CA TYR A 89 -12.09 9.53 2.77
C TYR A 89 -12.42 9.00 1.37
N GLY A 90 -13.20 7.94 1.26
CA GLY A 90 -13.54 7.31 0.00
C GLY A 90 -12.92 5.92 -0.20
N ILE A 91 -13.33 5.28 -1.28
CA ILE A 91 -13.04 3.89 -1.62
C ILE A 91 -11.75 3.80 -2.44
N PRO A 92 -10.84 2.83 -2.19
CA PRO A 92 -9.73 2.58 -3.10
C PRO A 92 -10.23 1.96 -4.41
N PHE A 93 -9.64 2.37 -5.53
CA PHE A 93 -10.02 1.90 -6.87
C PHE A 93 -8.82 1.30 -7.59
N LEU A 94 -8.92 0.06 -8.05
CA LEU A 94 -7.94 -0.75 -8.77
C LEU A 94 -6.58 -0.89 -8.07
N SER A 95 -5.86 0.20 -7.86
CA SER A 95 -4.56 0.20 -7.20
C SER A 95 -4.37 1.49 -6.41
N LYS A 96 -3.37 1.47 -5.49
CA LYS A 96 -3.01 2.66 -4.74
C LYS A 96 -2.64 3.83 -5.66
N TYR A 97 -1.89 3.57 -6.74
CA TYR A 97 -1.47 4.59 -7.70
C TYR A 97 -2.68 5.19 -8.44
N VAL A 98 -3.55 4.35 -9.01
CA VAL A 98 -4.76 4.82 -9.70
C VAL A 98 -5.67 5.60 -8.75
N SER A 99 -5.91 5.09 -7.54
CA SER A 99 -6.70 5.78 -6.52
C SER A 99 -6.13 7.17 -6.20
N GLU A 100 -4.81 7.30 -6.13
CA GLU A 100 -4.16 8.58 -5.86
C GLU A 100 -4.36 9.58 -6.99
N GLN A 101 -4.18 9.15 -8.26
CA GLN A 101 -4.39 10.03 -9.41
C GLN A 101 -5.85 10.45 -9.53
N MET A 102 -6.79 9.50 -9.41
CA MET A 102 -8.22 9.81 -9.47
C MET A 102 -8.67 10.70 -8.31
N MET A 103 -8.19 10.46 -7.09
CA MET A 103 -8.46 11.34 -5.95
C MET A 103 -8.01 12.78 -6.20
N ARG A 104 -6.83 12.98 -6.80
CA ARG A 104 -6.31 14.31 -7.16
C ARG A 104 -7.17 14.98 -8.21
N LEU A 105 -7.61 14.25 -9.22
CA LEU A 105 -8.51 14.77 -10.25
C LEU A 105 -9.87 15.16 -9.67
N GLN A 106 -10.49 14.28 -8.86
CA GLN A 106 -11.75 14.59 -8.18
C GLN A 106 -11.66 15.82 -7.27
N ALA A 107 -10.55 15.96 -6.50
CA ALA A 107 -10.36 17.07 -5.59
C ALA A 107 -10.32 18.44 -6.29
N HIS A 108 -10.08 18.46 -7.60
CA HIS A 108 -10.05 19.66 -8.42
C HIS A 108 -11.22 19.76 -9.42
N GLY A 109 -12.25 18.93 -9.25
CA GLY A 109 -13.46 19.00 -10.05
C GLY A 109 -13.29 18.59 -11.51
N PHE A 110 -12.34 17.70 -11.78
CA PHE A 110 -12.08 17.20 -13.15
C PHE A 110 -13.32 16.50 -13.72
N GLN A 111 -13.69 16.84 -14.96
CA GLN A 111 -14.92 16.39 -15.60
C GLN A 111 -14.77 15.10 -16.41
N TRP A 112 -13.66 14.37 -16.25
CA TRP A 112 -13.36 13.10 -16.94
C TRP A 112 -13.38 13.23 -18.47
N GLU A 113 -12.92 14.37 -18.98
CA GLU A 113 -12.88 14.73 -20.39
C GLU A 113 -11.60 14.24 -21.08
N ASP A 114 -11.66 14.01 -22.40
CA ASP A 114 -10.53 13.56 -23.21
C ASP A 114 -10.04 14.72 -24.12
N GLU A 115 -9.23 15.58 -23.56
CA GLU A 115 -8.64 16.73 -24.22
C GLU A 115 -7.10 16.65 -24.15
N PRO A 116 -6.37 17.37 -25.02
CA PRO A 116 -4.92 17.47 -24.94
C PRO A 116 -4.44 17.98 -23.58
N LEU A 117 -3.26 17.51 -23.14
CA LEU A 117 -2.72 17.85 -21.82
C LEU A 117 -2.61 19.37 -21.60
N GLU A 118 -2.19 20.13 -22.65
CA GLU A 118 -2.02 21.57 -22.58
C GLU A 118 -3.33 22.28 -22.29
N VAL A 119 -4.43 21.81 -22.87
CA VAL A 119 -5.78 22.34 -22.65
C VAL A 119 -6.24 22.04 -21.22
N LEU A 120 -6.04 20.79 -20.77
CA LEU A 120 -6.41 20.38 -19.42
C LEU A 120 -5.58 21.11 -18.35
N LEU A 121 -4.31 21.36 -18.60
CA LEU A 121 -3.45 22.10 -17.67
C LEU A 121 -3.89 23.56 -17.49
N GLN A 122 -4.47 24.18 -18.51
CA GLN A 122 -5.04 25.53 -18.38
C GLN A 122 -6.27 25.53 -17.48
N ARG A 123 -7.13 24.50 -17.57
CA ARG A 123 -8.33 24.35 -16.74
C ARG A 123 -8.02 23.87 -15.32
N TYR A 124 -7.04 22.97 -15.17
CA TYR A 124 -6.71 22.30 -13.90
C TYR A 124 -5.20 22.40 -13.57
N PRO A 125 -4.64 23.58 -13.37
CA PRO A 125 -3.19 23.80 -13.25
C PRO A 125 -2.55 23.11 -12.06
N ARG A 126 -3.33 22.76 -11.03
CA ARG A 126 -2.85 22.09 -9.81
C ARG A 126 -2.79 20.56 -9.92
N CYS A 127 -3.21 20.00 -11.06
CA CYS A 127 -3.33 18.54 -11.27
C CYS A 127 -2.27 17.97 -12.21
N LYS A 128 -1.17 18.66 -12.50
CA LYS A 128 -0.20 18.31 -13.56
C LYS A 128 0.12 16.80 -13.59
N THR A 129 0.58 16.22 -12.51
CA THR A 129 0.97 14.79 -12.46
C THR A 129 -0.22 13.84 -12.74
N ALA A 130 -1.40 14.18 -12.22
CA ALA A 130 -2.59 13.36 -12.44
C ALA A 130 -3.12 13.51 -13.87
N LEU A 131 -3.02 14.69 -14.47
CA LEU A 131 -3.35 14.92 -15.88
C LEU A 131 -2.35 14.24 -16.83
N GLN A 132 -1.05 14.26 -16.52
CA GLN A 132 -0.07 13.49 -17.27
C GLN A 132 -0.40 11.99 -17.28
N TRP A 133 -0.81 11.44 -16.13
CA TRP A 133 -1.31 10.07 -16.05
C TRP A 133 -2.58 9.88 -16.91
N TRP A 134 -3.54 10.79 -16.82
CA TRP A 134 -4.81 10.73 -17.55
C TRP A 134 -4.63 10.83 -19.08
N CYS A 135 -3.74 11.68 -19.53
CA CYS A 135 -3.39 11.82 -20.95
C CYS A 135 -2.44 10.73 -21.46
N GLY A 136 -1.98 9.83 -20.59
CA GLY A 136 -1.06 8.75 -20.95
C GLY A 136 0.35 9.22 -21.25
N GLU A 137 0.74 10.39 -20.79
CA GLU A 137 2.09 10.88 -20.98
C GLU A 137 3.12 10.06 -20.23
N ARG A 138 4.25 9.85 -20.89
CA ARG A 138 5.39 9.17 -20.29
C ARG A 138 6.13 10.14 -19.39
N TYR A 139 6.47 9.72 -18.19
CA TYR A 139 7.39 10.45 -17.33
C TYR A 139 8.64 9.61 -17.06
N SER A 140 9.78 10.26 -16.99
CA SER A 140 11.03 9.63 -16.55
C SER A 140 11.18 9.80 -15.04
N ASP A 141 11.79 8.82 -14.37
CA ASP A 141 12.24 9.01 -13.00
C ASP A 141 13.51 9.88 -12.94
N GLU A 142 14.08 10.05 -11.73
CA GLU A 142 15.28 10.86 -11.52
C GLU A 142 16.50 10.32 -12.28
N ASP A 143 16.49 9.01 -12.62
CA ASP A 143 17.55 8.35 -13.41
C ASP A 143 17.27 8.36 -14.92
N GLY A 144 16.22 9.03 -15.38
CA GLY A 144 15.84 9.11 -16.79
C GLY A 144 15.14 7.85 -17.32
N VAL A 145 14.85 6.86 -16.46
CA VAL A 145 14.19 5.62 -16.85
C VAL A 145 12.67 5.82 -16.94
N GLN A 146 12.09 5.47 -18.09
CA GLN A 146 10.64 5.54 -18.28
C GLN A 146 9.93 4.42 -17.52
N LYS A 147 9.33 4.74 -16.39
CA LYS A 147 8.49 3.82 -15.61
C LYS A 147 7.03 3.94 -16.06
N ILE A 148 6.53 2.90 -16.69
CA ILE A 148 5.11 2.79 -17.04
C ILE A 148 4.46 1.81 -16.09
N SER A 149 3.59 2.29 -15.20
CA SER A 149 2.78 1.45 -14.32
C SER A 149 1.94 0.46 -15.14
N ARG A 150 1.67 -0.74 -14.58
CA ARG A 150 0.69 -1.70 -15.13
C ARG A 150 -0.69 -1.07 -15.31
N PHE A 151 -1.03 -0.11 -14.48
CA PHE A 151 -2.29 0.64 -14.49
C PHE A 151 -2.16 2.01 -15.17
N SER A 152 -1.18 2.18 -16.05
CA SER A 152 -1.11 3.36 -16.91
C SER A 152 -2.33 3.39 -17.83
N ILE A 153 -3.01 4.51 -17.89
CA ILE A 153 -4.10 4.76 -18.85
C ILE A 153 -3.63 4.55 -20.31
N TYR A 154 -2.37 4.87 -20.59
CA TYR A 154 -1.75 4.62 -21.90
C TYR A 154 -1.76 3.13 -22.30
N ARG A 155 -1.52 2.23 -21.33
CA ARG A 155 -1.56 0.77 -21.56
C ARG A 155 -2.96 0.19 -21.48
N ASN A 156 -3.87 0.82 -20.76
CA ASN A 156 -5.22 0.38 -20.48
C ASN A 156 -6.25 1.41 -20.96
N ARG A 157 -6.35 1.57 -22.27
CA ARG A 157 -7.31 2.50 -22.89
C ARG A 157 -8.75 2.22 -22.46
N PHE A 158 -9.14 0.97 -22.31
CA PHE A 158 -10.44 0.58 -21.78
C PHE A 158 -10.74 1.17 -20.40
N LEU A 159 -9.73 1.34 -19.54
CA LEU A 159 -9.93 1.96 -18.24
C LEU A 159 -10.34 3.43 -18.38
N LYS A 160 -9.70 4.16 -19.30
CA LYS A 160 -10.05 5.56 -19.58
C LYS A 160 -11.46 5.68 -20.14
N GLU A 161 -11.77 4.89 -21.17
CA GLU A 161 -13.11 4.85 -21.79
C GLU A 161 -14.18 4.49 -20.77
N PHE A 162 -13.93 3.47 -19.91
CA PHE A 162 -14.84 3.09 -18.86
C PHE A 162 -15.12 4.23 -17.87
N ILE A 163 -14.07 4.93 -17.41
CA ILE A 163 -14.21 6.05 -16.47
C ILE A 163 -14.96 7.23 -17.09
N MET A 164 -14.72 7.51 -18.37
CA MET A 164 -15.43 8.58 -19.09
C MET A 164 -16.92 8.28 -19.27
N GLN A 165 -17.25 7.01 -19.56
CA GLN A 165 -18.65 6.57 -19.70
C GLN A 165 -19.36 6.40 -18.35
N ASN A 166 -18.60 6.10 -17.29
CA ASN A 166 -19.09 5.86 -15.95
C ASN A 166 -18.29 6.70 -14.94
N PRO A 167 -18.43 8.02 -14.94
CA PRO A 167 -17.75 8.89 -13.99
C PRO A 167 -18.05 8.45 -12.55
N PRO A 168 -17.05 8.29 -11.68
CA PRO A 168 -17.30 7.87 -10.31
C PRO A 168 -18.05 8.97 -9.55
N ASP A 169 -19.23 8.64 -9.05
CA ASP A 169 -20.11 9.48 -8.23
C ASP A 169 -19.79 9.39 -6.72
N PHE A 170 -18.77 8.62 -6.36
CA PHE A 170 -18.30 8.44 -5.00
C PHE A 170 -16.84 8.90 -4.85
N PRO A 171 -16.41 9.32 -3.66
CA PRO A 171 -15.03 9.73 -3.44
C PRO A 171 -14.07 8.54 -3.54
N ILE A 172 -13.01 8.69 -4.34
CA ILE A 172 -11.92 7.72 -4.44
C ILE A 172 -10.75 8.17 -3.58
N SER A 173 -10.13 7.23 -2.85
CA SER A 173 -9.00 7.57 -1.99
C SER A 173 -8.09 6.38 -1.72
N ASN A 174 -6.79 6.65 -1.58
CA ASN A 174 -5.78 5.69 -1.12
C ASN A 174 -5.42 5.85 0.36
N LYS A 175 -6.13 6.70 1.11
CA LYS A 175 -5.79 7.07 2.51
C LYS A 175 -5.91 5.91 3.49
N CYS A 176 -6.68 4.85 3.18
CA CYS A 176 -6.73 3.64 3.99
C CYS A 176 -5.34 3.04 4.24
N CYS A 177 -4.45 3.02 3.25
CA CYS A 177 -3.07 2.54 3.43
C CYS A 177 -2.25 3.40 4.39
N GLU A 178 -2.48 4.70 4.41
CA GLU A 178 -1.80 5.62 5.32
C GLU A 178 -2.24 5.42 6.77
N TYR A 179 -3.55 5.44 7.00
CA TYR A 179 -4.12 5.43 8.36
C TYR A 179 -4.17 4.03 8.98
N ALA A 180 -4.51 3.00 8.20
CA ALA A 180 -4.68 1.66 8.74
C ALA A 180 -3.39 0.82 8.77
N LYS A 181 -2.33 1.20 8.01
CA LYS A 181 -1.08 0.43 7.96
C LYS A 181 0.15 1.26 8.33
N LYS A 182 0.42 2.36 7.61
CA LYS A 182 1.68 3.10 7.79
C LYS A 182 1.79 3.86 9.10
N LYS A 183 0.72 4.51 9.56
CA LYS A 183 0.73 5.23 10.84
C LYS A 183 0.91 4.31 12.04
N PRO A 184 0.16 3.19 12.16
CA PRO A 184 0.38 2.23 13.24
C PRO A 184 1.80 1.65 13.26
N ALA A 185 2.37 1.33 12.10
CA ALA A 185 3.73 0.77 12.01
C ALA A 185 4.86 1.77 12.37
N LYS A 186 4.55 3.05 12.54
CA LYS A 186 5.53 4.09 12.94
C LYS A 186 5.50 4.42 14.42
N ARG A 187 4.58 3.83 15.19
CA ARG A 187 4.45 3.97 16.65
C ARG A 187 5.32 2.95 17.37
#